data_88ae8a62e5f2c7c1ae90b1a082575a03
#
_entry.id   88ae8a62e5f2c7c1ae90b1a082575a03
#
_cell.length_a   1.000
_cell.length_b   1.000
_cell.length_c   1.000
_cell.angle_alpha   90.00
_cell.angle_beta   90.00
_cell.angle_gamma   90.00
#
_symmetry.space_group_name_H-M   'P 1'
#
loop_
_entity.id
_entity.type
_entity.pdbx_description
1 polymer ?
#
loop_
_entity_poly.entity_id
_entity_poly.type
_entity_poly.pdbx_seq_one_letter_code
_entity_poly.pdbx_strand_id
1 'polypeptide(L)'
;MVLHDFYIAAVCVSIGGNIIYDSDATMKYRQHGENVVGVSHGLLGTVIGRVRDIYTKESIGIADQARSILFDYKENIEVNNQKWLEQVAHYNDNNKNRLKLAFSVRTKYININMSLKLRISILFGNR
;
A
#
# COMPACT_ATOMS: atom_id res chain seq x y z
N MET A 1 -12.02 -3.85 -1.10
CA MET A 1 -11.49 -5.22 -1.06
C MET A 1 -9.97 -5.12 -0.97
N VAL A 2 -9.39 -5.56 0.13
CA VAL A 2 -7.92 -5.62 0.27
C VAL A 2 -7.46 -6.83 -0.52
N LEU A 3 -6.44 -6.66 -1.36
CA LEU A 3 -5.76 -7.79 -1.96
C LEU A 3 -5.02 -8.52 -0.83
N HIS A 4 -5.45 -9.76 -0.53
CA HIS A 4 -4.91 -10.52 0.60
C HIS A 4 -3.39 -10.71 0.49
N ASP A 5 -2.85 -10.74 -0.71
CA ASP A 5 -1.41 -10.86 -0.93
C ASP A 5 -0.64 -9.69 -0.31
N PHE A 6 -1.13 -8.46 -0.50
CA PHE A 6 -0.54 -7.27 0.12
C PHE A 6 -0.72 -7.25 1.64
N TYR A 7 -1.86 -7.72 2.14
CA TYR A 7 -2.09 -7.80 3.58
C TYR A 7 -1.15 -8.81 4.24
N ILE A 8 -1.04 -10.01 3.67
CA ILE A 8 -0.12 -11.05 4.17
C ILE A 8 1.33 -10.56 4.15
N ALA A 9 1.75 -9.91 3.06
CA ALA A 9 3.08 -9.32 2.97
C ALA A 9 3.31 -8.24 4.04
N ALA A 10 2.32 -7.38 4.27
CA ALA A 10 2.41 -6.34 5.30
C ALA A 10 2.50 -6.94 6.71
N VAL A 11 1.71 -7.97 7.02
CA VAL A 11 1.80 -8.71 8.30
C VAL A 11 3.19 -9.34 8.45
N CYS A 12 3.66 -10.07 7.43
CA CYS A 12 4.96 -10.73 7.45
C CYS A 12 6.09 -9.75 7.78
N VAL A 13 6.17 -8.62 7.09
CA VAL A 13 7.20 -7.59 7.33
C VAL A 13 7.03 -6.95 8.70
N SER A 14 5.78 -6.75 9.17
CA SER A 14 5.51 -6.12 10.46
C SER A 14 6.03 -6.92 11.64
N ILE A 15 5.95 -8.25 11.56
CA ILE A 15 6.46 -9.17 12.59
C ILE A 15 7.96 -9.52 12.44
N GLY A 16 8.68 -8.82 11.54
CA GLY A 16 10.11 -9.07 11.30
C GLY A 16 10.42 -10.20 10.31
N GLY A 17 9.42 -10.70 9.60
CA GLY A 17 9.60 -11.72 8.57
C GLY A 17 10.26 -11.20 7.30
N ASN A 18 10.84 -12.09 6.52
CA ASN A 18 11.46 -11.79 5.23
C ASN A 18 10.56 -12.23 4.07
N ILE A 19 10.47 -11.38 3.04
CA ILE A 19 9.80 -11.70 1.78
C ILE A 19 10.88 -12.05 0.76
N ILE A 20 10.83 -13.25 0.21
CA ILE A 20 11.71 -13.71 -0.85
C ILE A 20 10.97 -13.56 -2.16
N TYR A 21 11.54 -12.80 -3.09
CA TYR A 21 11.05 -12.69 -4.44
C TYR A 21 11.65 -13.79 -5.32
N ASP A 22 10.78 -14.63 -5.88
CA ASP A 22 11.16 -15.60 -6.89
C ASP A 22 10.91 -15.00 -8.28
N SER A 23 11.97 -14.93 -9.09
CA SER A 23 11.89 -14.40 -10.46
C SER A 23 11.37 -15.44 -11.47
N ASP A 24 11.32 -16.72 -11.08
CA ASP A 24 10.87 -17.79 -11.96
C ASP A 24 9.35 -17.82 -12.04
N ALA A 25 8.83 -17.59 -13.22
CA ALA A 25 7.38 -17.61 -13.47
C ALA A 25 6.87 -19.06 -13.52
N THR A 26 6.55 -19.63 -12.36
CA THR A 26 6.05 -21.00 -12.22
C THR A 26 4.57 -21.16 -12.57
N MET A 27 3.80 -20.06 -12.65
CA MET A 27 2.38 -20.07 -12.95
C MET A 27 2.02 -19.13 -14.10
N LYS A 28 1.07 -19.56 -14.96
CA LYS A 28 0.43 -18.69 -15.95
C LYS A 28 -0.85 -18.11 -15.37
N TYR A 29 -0.89 -16.81 -15.20
CA TYR A 29 -2.08 -16.11 -14.74
C TYR A 29 -3.08 -15.95 -15.89
N ARG A 30 -4.25 -16.60 -15.78
CA ARG A 30 -5.31 -16.47 -16.79
C ARG A 30 -5.98 -15.10 -16.63
N GLN A 31 -5.89 -14.30 -17.69
CA GLN A 31 -6.59 -13.02 -17.77
C GLN A 31 -8.08 -13.26 -18.10
N HIS A 32 -8.97 -12.83 -17.21
CA HIS A 32 -10.40 -12.74 -17.46
C HIS A 32 -10.80 -11.28 -17.47
N GLY A 33 -11.78 -10.90 -18.30
CA GLY A 33 -12.19 -9.50 -18.45
C GLY A 33 -12.69 -8.81 -17.16
N GLU A 34 -13.04 -9.60 -16.15
CA GLU A 34 -13.52 -9.13 -14.85
C GLU A 34 -12.46 -9.18 -13.74
N ASN A 35 -11.20 -9.43 -14.07
CA ASN A 35 -10.14 -9.46 -13.06
C ASN A 35 -9.99 -8.08 -12.40
N VAL A 36 -9.90 -8.08 -11.08
CA VAL A 36 -9.71 -6.85 -10.26
C VAL A 36 -8.43 -6.10 -10.66
N VAL A 37 -7.41 -6.85 -11.09
CA VAL A 37 -6.14 -6.31 -11.61
C VAL A 37 -5.96 -6.84 -13.04
N GLY A 38 -6.31 -6.02 -14.03
CA GLY A 38 -6.12 -6.31 -15.45
C GLY A 38 -4.95 -5.52 -16.04
N VAL A 39 -4.39 -6.00 -17.13
CA VAL A 39 -3.45 -5.23 -17.93
C VAL A 39 -4.26 -4.21 -18.73
N SER A 40 -4.12 -2.92 -18.40
CA SER A 40 -4.76 -1.86 -19.17
C SER A 40 -3.99 -1.64 -20.50
N HIS A 41 -4.72 -1.73 -21.61
CA HIS A 41 -4.17 -1.44 -22.92
C HIS A 41 -4.11 0.07 -23.16
N GLY A 42 -2.88 0.63 -23.21
CA GLY A 42 -2.61 2.01 -23.59
C GLY A 42 -2.21 2.94 -22.44
N LEU A 43 -1.24 3.83 -22.71
CA LEU A 43 -0.66 4.77 -21.72
C LEU A 43 -1.71 5.75 -21.13
N LEU A 44 -2.62 6.27 -21.95
CA LEU A 44 -3.69 7.19 -21.52
C LEU A 44 -4.75 6.48 -20.67
N GLY A 45 -5.18 5.28 -21.07
CA GLY A 45 -6.12 4.47 -20.29
C GLY A 45 -5.58 4.07 -18.92
N THR A 46 -4.27 3.80 -18.85
CA THR A 46 -3.57 3.48 -17.59
C THR A 46 -3.55 4.67 -16.62
N VAL A 47 -3.33 5.89 -17.12
CA VAL A 47 -3.29 7.09 -16.25
C VAL A 47 -4.69 7.45 -15.77
N ILE A 48 -5.68 7.48 -16.67
CA ILE A 48 -7.07 7.80 -16.32
C ILE A 48 -7.68 6.73 -15.42
N GLY A 49 -7.43 5.45 -15.69
CA GLY A 49 -7.89 4.34 -14.85
C GLY A 49 -7.31 4.42 -13.45
N ARG A 50 -6.02 4.71 -13.29
CA ARG A 50 -5.37 4.86 -11.99
C ARG A 50 -5.85 6.08 -11.20
N VAL A 51 -6.08 7.20 -11.86
CA VAL A 51 -6.67 8.39 -11.22
C VAL A 51 -8.09 8.06 -10.76
N ARG A 52 -8.89 7.41 -11.60
CA ARG A 52 -10.24 6.96 -11.26
C ARG A 52 -10.24 5.95 -10.10
N ASP A 53 -9.31 4.98 -10.09
CA ASP A 53 -9.18 3.99 -9.01
C ASP A 53 -8.79 4.61 -7.66
N ILE A 54 -8.04 5.71 -7.66
CA ILE A 54 -7.74 6.49 -6.46
C ILE A 54 -9.00 7.17 -5.91
N TYR A 55 -9.92 7.61 -6.78
CA TYR A 55 -11.11 8.37 -6.39
C TYR A 55 -12.36 7.52 -6.17
N THR A 56 -12.47 6.31 -6.74
CA THR A 56 -13.74 5.55 -6.76
C THR A 56 -13.73 4.25 -5.98
N LYS A 57 -12.57 3.77 -5.51
CA LYS A 57 -12.53 2.50 -4.77
C LYS A 57 -12.74 2.73 -3.28
N GLU A 58 -13.76 2.08 -2.73
CA GLU A 58 -13.86 1.63 -1.33
C GLU A 58 -12.73 0.62 -1.03
N SER A 59 -11.47 1.01 -1.27
CA SER A 59 -10.35 0.25 -0.76
C SER A 59 -10.28 0.51 0.72
N ILE A 60 -10.24 -0.52 1.54
CA ILE A 60 -9.82 -0.39 2.93
C ILE A 60 -8.50 0.39 2.87
N GLY A 61 -8.52 1.61 3.41
CA GLY A 61 -7.39 2.51 3.30
C GLY A 61 -6.13 1.91 3.94
N ILE A 62 -4.98 2.34 3.50
CA ILE A 62 -3.69 1.94 4.10
C ILE A 62 -3.70 2.15 5.62
N ALA A 63 -4.38 3.21 6.10
CA ALA A 63 -4.56 3.47 7.53
C ALA A 63 -5.36 2.36 8.23
N ASP A 64 -6.45 1.90 7.61
CA ASP A 64 -7.29 0.85 8.18
C ASP A 64 -6.57 -0.50 8.21
N GLN A 65 -5.79 -0.80 7.19
CA GLN A 65 -4.92 -1.98 7.18
C GLN A 65 -3.90 -1.92 8.34
N ALA A 66 -3.25 -0.77 8.52
CA ALA A 66 -2.29 -0.60 9.61
C ALA A 66 -2.96 -0.73 10.98
N ARG A 67 -4.19 -0.21 11.15
CA ARG A 67 -4.98 -0.38 12.39
C ARG A 67 -5.32 -1.84 12.65
N SER A 68 -5.75 -2.57 11.61
CA SER A 68 -6.05 -4.00 11.73
C SER A 68 -4.81 -4.80 12.13
N ILE A 69 -3.67 -4.57 11.50
CA ILE A 69 -2.41 -5.25 11.85
C ILE A 69 -1.99 -4.92 13.29
N LEU A 70 -2.10 -3.67 13.72
CA LEU A 70 -1.81 -3.27 15.09
C LEU A 70 -2.75 -3.92 16.10
N PHE A 71 -4.02 -4.10 15.76
CA PHE A 71 -5.00 -4.74 16.64
C PHE A 71 -4.77 -6.25 16.75
N ASP A 72 -4.61 -6.91 15.58
CA ASP A 72 -4.58 -8.37 15.53
C ASP A 72 -3.23 -8.98 15.96
N TYR A 73 -2.12 -8.24 15.73
CA TYR A 73 -0.75 -8.78 15.89
C TYR A 73 0.14 -7.96 16.83
N LYS A 74 -0.42 -7.08 17.65
CA LYS A 74 0.31 -6.13 18.50
C LYS A 74 1.50 -6.72 19.24
N GLU A 75 1.30 -7.90 19.83
CA GLU A 75 2.32 -8.59 20.64
C GLU A 75 3.47 -9.20 19.81
N ASN A 76 3.22 -9.43 18.53
CA ASN A 76 4.16 -10.06 17.61
C ASN A 76 4.91 -9.05 16.74
N ILE A 77 4.48 -7.78 16.73
CA ILE A 77 5.08 -6.74 15.89
C ILE A 77 6.43 -6.31 16.48
N GLU A 78 7.45 -6.26 15.63
CA GLU A 78 8.75 -5.72 15.99
C GLU A 78 8.63 -4.24 16.41
N VAL A 79 9.31 -3.84 17.50
CA VAL A 79 9.20 -2.50 18.12
C VAL A 79 9.38 -1.35 17.13
N ASN A 80 10.34 -1.48 16.20
CA ASN A 80 10.59 -0.47 15.16
C ASN A 80 9.46 -0.39 14.13
N ASN A 81 8.80 -1.51 13.85
CA ASN A 81 7.68 -1.60 12.92
C ASN A 81 6.37 -1.13 13.56
N GLN A 82 6.18 -1.35 14.86
CA GLN A 82 5.03 -0.84 15.59
C GLN A 82 4.92 0.69 15.47
N LYS A 83 5.99 1.42 15.75
CA LYS A 83 6.02 2.89 15.61
C LYS A 83 5.69 3.36 14.20
N TRP A 84 6.16 2.61 13.20
CA TRP A 84 5.87 2.90 11.80
C TRP A 84 4.41 2.66 11.46
N LEU A 85 3.85 1.52 11.89
CA LEU A 85 2.42 1.20 11.68
C LEU A 85 1.51 2.20 12.38
N GLU A 86 1.84 2.64 13.60
CA GLU A 86 1.11 3.71 14.30
C GLU A 86 1.11 5.02 13.49
N GLN A 87 2.26 5.38 12.91
CA GLN A 87 2.35 6.55 12.05
C GLN A 87 1.48 6.39 10.79
N VAL A 88 1.44 5.20 10.19
CA VAL A 88 0.59 4.90 9.03
C VAL A 88 -0.89 4.85 9.43
N ALA A 89 -1.23 4.27 10.56
CA ALA A 89 -2.61 4.18 11.07
C ALA A 89 -3.26 5.54 11.29
N HIS A 90 -2.46 6.55 11.66
CA HIS A 90 -2.90 7.89 12.05
C HIS A 90 -2.54 9.01 11.05
N TYR A 91 -2.04 8.66 9.85
CA TYR A 91 -1.61 9.69 8.90
C TYR A 91 -2.77 10.57 8.40
N ASN A 92 -3.99 10.04 8.38
CA ASN A 92 -5.18 10.74 7.90
C ASN A 92 -5.82 11.66 8.96
N ASP A 93 -5.40 11.58 10.23
CA ASP A 93 -6.03 12.32 11.33
C ASP A 93 -5.84 13.84 11.18
N ASN A 94 -4.70 14.25 10.65
CA ASN A 94 -4.40 15.67 10.40
C ASN A 94 -3.32 15.88 9.31
N ASN A 95 -3.24 17.11 8.81
CA ASN A 95 -2.30 17.47 7.75
C ASN A 95 -0.82 17.33 8.17
N LYS A 96 -0.51 17.54 9.46
CA LYS A 96 0.85 17.38 9.98
C LYS A 96 1.32 15.92 9.89
N ASN A 97 0.45 14.98 10.23
CA ASN A 97 0.75 13.55 10.12
C ASN A 97 0.90 13.13 8.65
N ARG A 98 0.08 13.67 7.75
CA ARG A 98 0.22 13.45 6.30
C ARG A 98 1.58 13.90 5.79
N LEU A 99 1.99 15.11 6.13
CA LEU A 99 3.32 15.64 5.77
C LEU A 99 4.43 14.75 6.33
N LYS A 100 4.34 14.38 7.61
CA LYS A 100 5.33 13.52 8.26
C LYS A 100 5.48 12.18 7.55
N LEU A 101 4.38 11.53 7.17
CA LEU A 101 4.41 10.27 6.44
C LEU A 101 4.96 10.45 5.02
N ALA A 102 4.47 11.45 4.27
CA ALA A 102 4.86 11.69 2.89
C ALA A 102 6.37 11.95 2.73
N PHE A 103 6.99 12.63 3.70
CA PHE A 103 8.43 12.92 3.70
C PHE A 103 9.27 11.92 4.50
N SER A 104 8.68 10.84 4.98
CA SER A 104 9.42 9.77 5.65
C SER A 104 10.39 9.06 4.70
N VAL A 105 11.55 8.67 5.21
CA VAL A 105 12.54 7.87 4.48
C VAL A 105 11.96 6.51 4.05
N ARG A 106 11.06 5.94 4.86
CA ARG A 106 10.41 4.64 4.58
C ARG A 106 9.40 4.69 3.41
N THR A 107 9.00 5.88 2.94
CA THR A 107 8.17 6.06 1.73
C THR A 107 8.99 6.19 0.45
N LYS A 108 10.31 5.96 0.53
CA LYS A 108 11.19 6.03 -0.61
C LYS A 108 11.26 4.66 -1.31
N TYR A 109 10.81 4.62 -2.56
CA TYR A 109 11.03 3.48 -3.45
C TYR A 109 12.36 3.60 -4.19
N ILE A 110 12.84 2.47 -4.76
CA ILE A 110 13.99 2.45 -5.66
C ILE A 110 13.71 3.36 -6.87
N ASN A 111 12.47 3.33 -7.40
CA ASN A 111 12.04 4.18 -8.51
C ASN A 111 11.48 5.52 -7.99
N ILE A 112 12.09 6.63 -8.43
CA ILE A 112 11.75 7.99 -8.01
C ILE A 112 10.29 8.36 -8.38
N ASN A 113 9.81 7.91 -9.55
CA ASN A 113 8.44 8.17 -10.01
C ASN A 113 7.42 7.47 -9.11
N MET A 114 7.71 6.27 -8.62
CA MET A 114 6.84 5.56 -7.68
C MET A 114 6.84 6.24 -6.31
N SER A 115 7.99 6.70 -5.84
CA SER A 115 8.10 7.47 -4.59
C SER A 115 7.27 8.75 -4.65
N LEU A 116 7.35 9.48 -5.77
CA LEU A 116 6.60 10.72 -5.97
C LEU A 116 5.09 10.45 -6.01
N LYS A 117 4.65 9.42 -6.74
CA LYS A 117 3.23 9.03 -6.81
C LYS A 117 2.68 8.66 -5.42
N LEU A 118 3.42 7.89 -4.63
CA LEU A 118 3.01 7.54 -3.27
C LEU A 118 2.88 8.79 -2.38
N ARG A 119 3.86 9.70 -2.43
CA ARG A 119 3.83 10.93 -1.64
C ARG A 119 2.66 11.83 -2.01
N ILE A 120 2.39 11.99 -3.31
CA ILE A 120 1.22 12.75 -3.79
C ILE A 120 -0.08 12.09 -3.31
N SER A 121 -0.18 10.76 -3.38
CA SER A 121 -1.35 10.02 -2.88
C SER A 121 -1.57 10.20 -1.38
N ILE A 122 -0.51 10.21 -0.57
CA ILE A 122 -0.58 10.47 0.87
C ILE A 122 -1.04 11.91 1.15
N LEU A 123 -0.54 12.89 0.41
CA LEU A 123 -0.84 14.30 0.64
C LEU A 123 -2.25 14.68 0.21
N PHE A 124 -2.70 14.18 -0.93
CA PHE A 124 -3.95 14.60 -1.61
C PHE A 124 -5.00 13.49 -1.70
N GLY A 125 -4.69 12.26 -1.30
CA GLY A 125 -5.65 11.16 -1.28
C GLY A 125 -6.83 11.47 -0.36
N ASN A 126 -8.04 11.00 -0.73
CA ASN A 126 -9.27 11.20 0.02
C ASN A 126 -9.15 10.67 1.45
N ARG A 127 -9.84 11.40 2.35
CA ARG A 127 -10.07 10.99 3.74
C ARG A 127 -11.08 9.87 3.82
#